data_589c5ae07258353dfd56504a4ba6c782
#
_entry.id   589c5ae07258353dfd56504a4ba6c782
#
_cell.length_a   1.000
_cell.length_b   1.000
_cell.length_c   1.000
_cell.angle_alpha   90.00
_cell.angle_beta   90.00
_cell.angle_gamma   90.00
#
_symmetry.space_group_name_H-M   'P 1'
#
loop_
_entity.id
_entity.type
_entity.pdbx_description
1 polymer ?
#
loop_
_entity_poly.entity_id
_entity_poly.type
_entity_poly.pdbx_seq_one_letter_code
_entity_poly.pdbx_strand_id
1 'polypeptide(L)'
;MRIHRTLALGAATLALVLSACSPGGGGSGSSPGASAESKPIVTVGSAGFYEAALVAEIYAQALEANGYTVERQLEIGERPNVQAALTSGEVNLVPEYLGGLGSYLEAEVSSDADATLEAIQTALAEQDLAALDYSPGTDADGFVVRSETAEDFGLVTMSDIAAVADQLVWGIAPGCPDNPVCGPGLNEVYGIDIDAIETETLAPCSTEIAEALDNSAIDVAQVCTTQPDIVRFNFVLLEDDMGLQPAQNIVPVARQELLDAAPADFEETLNAVTALLTTEELTNLGVQVAVDQVSYEDAARQWLEDNGLN
;
A
#
# COMPACT_ATOMS: atom_id res chain seq x y z
N MET A 1 -58.22 -45.41 5.57
CA MET A 1 -59.59 -45.00 5.28
C MET A 1 -59.50 -44.06 4.10
N ARG A 2 -59.63 -44.61 2.85
CA ARG A 2 -60.76 -44.40 1.92
C ARG A 2 -61.05 -42.90 1.73
N ILE A 3 -61.07 -42.32 0.55
CA ILE A 3 -61.41 -42.58 -0.85
C ILE A 3 -61.79 -41.19 -1.40
N HIS A 4 -61.53 -40.73 -2.53
CA HIS A 4 -61.93 -40.67 -3.94
C HIS A 4 -61.38 -39.39 -4.58
N ARG A 5 -60.67 -39.40 -5.68
CA ARG A 5 -61.04 -39.43 -7.12
C ARG A 5 -62.13 -38.44 -7.53
N THR A 6 -61.77 -37.50 -8.39
CA THR A 6 -62.51 -37.37 -9.69
C THR A 6 -61.68 -36.56 -10.69
N LEU A 7 -61.59 -37.13 -11.92
CA LEU A 7 -61.15 -36.53 -13.17
C LEU A 7 -62.24 -35.58 -13.71
N ALA A 8 -61.83 -34.55 -14.47
CA ALA A 8 -62.64 -34.00 -15.53
C ALA A 8 -61.74 -33.56 -16.71
N LEU A 9 -61.93 -34.21 -17.81
CA LEU A 9 -61.48 -33.89 -19.19
C LEU A 9 -62.26 -32.69 -19.72
N GLY A 10 -61.63 -31.83 -20.51
CA GLY A 10 -62.32 -30.83 -21.31
C GLY A 10 -61.43 -30.41 -22.50
N ALA A 11 -61.90 -30.77 -23.70
CA ALA A 11 -61.20 -30.76 -24.99
C ALA A 11 -61.14 -29.39 -25.66
N ALA A 12 -60.05 -29.19 -26.40
CA ALA A 12 -59.86 -28.61 -27.73
C ALA A 12 -60.70 -27.40 -28.22
N THR A 13 -60.02 -26.36 -28.70
CA THR A 13 -60.34 -25.85 -30.07
C THR A 13 -59.09 -25.14 -30.64
N LEU A 14 -58.75 -25.60 -31.83
CA LEU A 14 -57.72 -25.13 -32.73
C LEU A 14 -58.30 -23.94 -33.54
N ALA A 15 -57.62 -22.81 -33.61
CA ALA A 15 -57.88 -21.75 -34.57
C ALA A 15 -56.58 -21.32 -35.25
N LEU A 16 -56.38 -21.81 -36.47
CA LEU A 16 -55.42 -21.26 -37.43
C LEU A 16 -55.96 -19.94 -37.97
N VAL A 17 -55.15 -18.89 -37.93
CA VAL A 17 -55.33 -17.73 -38.83
C VAL A 17 -54.00 -17.49 -39.54
N LEU A 18 -54.00 -17.80 -40.84
CA LEU A 18 -53.01 -17.32 -41.81
C LEU A 18 -53.34 -15.86 -42.16
N SER A 19 -52.34 -15.01 -42.12
CA SER A 19 -52.34 -13.71 -42.79
C SER A 19 -50.95 -13.33 -43.27
N ALA A 20 -50.74 -13.56 -44.53
CA ALA A 20 -50.19 -12.71 -45.60
C ALA A 20 -48.99 -11.79 -45.33
N CYS A 21 -47.94 -12.09 -46.09
CA CYS A 21 -46.77 -11.27 -46.38
C CYS A 21 -47.15 -9.87 -46.93
N SER A 22 -46.38 -8.86 -46.48
CA SER A 22 -46.13 -7.65 -47.26
C SER A 22 -44.66 -7.22 -47.10
N PRO A 23 -43.89 -6.93 -48.14
CA PRO A 23 -42.51 -6.52 -48.07
C PRO A 23 -42.39 -4.98 -48.06
N GLY A 24 -41.62 -4.44 -47.15
CA GLY A 24 -41.27 -3.02 -47.26
C GLY A 24 -40.75 -2.38 -46.00
N GLY A 25 -39.50 -2.00 -45.98
CA GLY A 25 -39.01 -0.87 -45.19
C GLY A 25 -38.00 -1.19 -44.11
N GLY A 26 -36.75 -0.80 -44.37
CA GLY A 26 -35.58 -0.76 -43.55
C GLY A 26 -35.81 -0.63 -42.04
N GLY A 27 -35.46 -1.65 -41.32
CA GLY A 27 -35.27 -1.61 -39.90
C GLY A 27 -33.78 -1.66 -39.60
N SER A 28 -33.26 -0.57 -39.09
CA SER A 28 -31.91 -0.49 -38.50
C SER A 28 -31.77 -1.64 -37.52
N GLY A 29 -30.85 -2.53 -37.80
CA GLY A 29 -30.42 -3.54 -36.84
C GLY A 29 -29.83 -2.81 -35.64
N SER A 30 -30.55 -2.82 -34.53
CA SER A 30 -29.93 -2.58 -33.23
C SER A 30 -28.97 -3.74 -33.02
N SER A 31 -27.69 -3.48 -33.16
CA SER A 31 -26.66 -4.36 -32.60
C SER A 31 -27.04 -4.65 -31.16
N PRO A 32 -26.95 -5.89 -30.70
CA PRO A 32 -27.00 -6.16 -29.27
C PRO A 32 -25.91 -5.27 -28.66
N GLY A 33 -26.32 -4.37 -27.74
CA GLY A 33 -25.36 -3.61 -26.96
C GLY A 33 -24.37 -4.59 -26.36
N ALA A 34 -23.10 -4.29 -26.46
CA ALA A 34 -22.09 -5.01 -25.73
C ALA A 34 -22.59 -5.10 -24.28
N SER A 35 -22.78 -6.30 -23.79
CA SER A 35 -23.04 -6.54 -22.36
C SER A 35 -21.87 -5.88 -21.67
N ALA A 36 -22.13 -4.87 -20.82
CA ALA A 36 -21.10 -4.35 -19.93
C ALA A 36 -20.59 -5.58 -19.17
N GLU A 37 -19.33 -5.92 -19.35
CA GLU A 37 -18.69 -6.98 -18.58
C GLU A 37 -18.87 -6.60 -17.12
N SER A 38 -19.45 -7.51 -16.33
CA SER A 38 -19.67 -7.27 -14.92
C SER A 38 -18.30 -7.25 -14.24
N LYS A 39 -17.93 -6.11 -13.66
CA LYS A 39 -16.69 -6.00 -12.89
C LYS A 39 -16.69 -6.99 -11.72
N PRO A 40 -15.57 -7.65 -11.44
CA PRO A 40 -15.47 -8.56 -10.29
C PRO A 40 -15.63 -7.79 -8.97
N ILE A 41 -16.00 -8.50 -7.90
CA ILE A 41 -15.99 -7.96 -6.55
C ILE A 41 -14.53 -7.93 -6.08
N VAL A 42 -14.12 -6.78 -5.54
CA VAL A 42 -12.79 -6.61 -4.96
C VAL A 42 -12.89 -6.60 -3.44
N THR A 43 -12.18 -7.50 -2.78
CA THR A 43 -12.03 -7.50 -1.32
C THR A 43 -10.63 -7.00 -0.98
N VAL A 44 -10.57 -5.73 -0.53
CA VAL A 44 -9.30 -5.09 -0.17
C VAL A 44 -8.97 -5.40 1.27
N GLY A 45 -7.76 -5.90 1.51
CA GLY A 45 -7.20 -6.14 2.84
C GLY A 45 -6.05 -5.20 3.18
N SER A 46 -5.65 -5.14 4.46
CA SER A 46 -4.45 -4.43 4.88
C SER A 46 -3.76 -5.08 6.07
N ALA A 47 -2.49 -4.73 6.26
CA ALA A 47 -1.78 -4.99 7.51
C ALA A 47 -2.35 -4.15 8.68
N GLY A 48 -1.98 -4.50 9.92
CA GLY A 48 -2.56 -3.97 11.17
C GLY A 48 -1.97 -2.64 11.62
N PHE A 49 -1.56 -1.75 10.71
CA PHE A 49 -1.07 -0.42 11.04
C PHE A 49 -1.71 0.64 10.13
N TYR A 50 -1.75 1.89 10.61
CA TYR A 50 -2.58 2.94 10.03
C TYR A 50 -2.30 3.22 8.55
N GLU A 51 -1.02 3.24 8.12
CA GLU A 51 -0.67 3.59 6.74
C GLU A 51 -1.16 2.53 5.76
N ALA A 52 -0.95 1.24 6.07
CA ALA A 52 -1.46 0.16 5.23
C ALA A 52 -2.99 0.18 5.14
N ALA A 53 -3.69 0.46 6.26
CA ALA A 53 -5.15 0.57 6.27
C ALA A 53 -5.64 1.77 5.47
N LEU A 54 -4.97 2.90 5.57
CA LEU A 54 -5.29 4.12 4.82
C LEU A 54 -5.07 3.94 3.31
N VAL A 55 -3.93 3.37 2.89
CA VAL A 55 -3.67 3.10 1.47
C VAL A 55 -4.67 2.09 0.90
N ALA A 56 -5.03 1.06 1.67
CA ALA A 56 -6.08 0.12 1.29
C ALA A 56 -7.45 0.81 1.11
N GLU A 57 -7.77 1.77 1.97
CA GLU A 57 -9.01 2.57 1.85
C GLU A 57 -8.96 3.50 0.63
N ILE A 58 -7.81 4.11 0.31
CA ILE A 58 -7.62 4.91 -0.91
C ILE A 58 -7.85 4.04 -2.15
N TYR A 59 -7.26 2.85 -2.24
CA TYR A 59 -7.50 1.92 -3.34
C TYR A 59 -8.97 1.52 -3.44
N ALA A 60 -9.61 1.22 -2.30
CA ALA A 60 -11.01 0.85 -2.26
C ALA A 60 -11.91 1.94 -2.84
N GLN A 61 -11.76 3.19 -2.41
CA GLN A 61 -12.58 4.30 -2.89
C GLN A 61 -12.29 4.65 -4.35
N ALA A 62 -11.05 4.61 -4.80
CA ALA A 62 -10.70 4.82 -6.20
C ALA A 62 -11.36 3.78 -7.11
N LEU A 63 -11.39 2.51 -6.69
CA LEU A 63 -12.08 1.45 -7.42
C LEU A 63 -13.60 1.62 -7.40
N GLU A 64 -14.18 2.04 -6.27
CA GLU A 64 -15.62 2.36 -6.16
C GLU A 64 -16.02 3.51 -7.09
N ALA A 65 -15.21 4.57 -7.17
CA ALA A 65 -15.40 5.68 -8.11
C ALA A 65 -15.39 5.21 -9.58
N ASN A 66 -14.62 4.18 -9.87
CA ASN A 66 -14.60 3.52 -11.19
C ASN A 66 -15.65 2.40 -11.34
N GLY A 67 -16.62 2.27 -10.41
CA GLY A 67 -17.77 1.39 -10.52
C GLY A 67 -17.52 -0.08 -10.16
N TYR A 68 -16.47 -0.37 -9.38
CA TYR A 68 -16.28 -1.67 -8.75
C TYR A 68 -17.15 -1.79 -7.49
N THR A 69 -17.52 -3.02 -7.15
CA THR A 69 -18.05 -3.33 -5.82
C THR A 69 -16.88 -3.73 -4.95
N VAL A 70 -16.66 -3.00 -3.85
CA VAL A 70 -15.51 -3.21 -2.99
C VAL A 70 -15.95 -3.59 -1.57
N GLU A 71 -15.37 -4.67 -1.06
CA GLU A 71 -15.46 -5.09 0.34
C GLU A 71 -14.13 -4.79 1.04
N ARG A 72 -14.15 -4.53 2.34
CA ARG A 72 -12.98 -4.15 3.13
C ARG A 72 -12.74 -5.12 4.26
N GLN A 73 -11.50 -5.58 4.39
CA GLN A 73 -10.99 -6.33 5.54
C GLN A 73 -9.68 -5.69 6.00
N LEU A 74 -9.80 -4.50 6.59
CA LEU A 74 -8.64 -3.73 7.03
C LEU A 74 -8.10 -4.26 8.35
N GLU A 75 -6.81 -3.97 8.61
CA GLU A 75 -6.14 -4.28 9.89
C GLU A 75 -6.18 -5.78 10.25
N ILE A 76 -5.97 -6.66 9.26
CA ILE A 76 -5.95 -8.14 9.43
C ILE A 76 -4.89 -8.55 10.46
N GLY A 77 -3.78 -7.81 10.57
CA GLY A 77 -2.67 -8.05 11.49
C GLY A 77 -1.31 -8.02 10.80
N GLU A 78 -0.39 -8.84 11.30
CA GLU A 78 0.97 -8.93 10.75
C GLU A 78 0.99 -9.56 9.34
N ARG A 79 2.05 -9.28 8.56
CA ARG A 79 2.20 -9.77 7.17
C ARG A 79 1.88 -11.26 6.97
N PRO A 80 2.28 -12.21 7.84
CA PRO A 80 1.90 -13.62 7.64
C PRO A 80 0.37 -13.83 7.60
N ASN A 81 -0.42 -13.06 8.36
CA ASN A 81 -1.87 -13.14 8.36
C ASN A 81 -2.45 -12.55 7.07
N VAL A 82 -1.91 -11.42 6.61
CA VAL A 82 -2.30 -10.75 5.35
C VAL A 82 -2.03 -11.67 4.16
N GLN A 83 -0.84 -12.27 4.10
CA GLN A 83 -0.46 -13.20 3.03
C GLN A 83 -1.31 -14.49 3.05
N ALA A 84 -1.67 -14.98 4.24
CA ALA A 84 -2.59 -16.11 4.36
C ALA A 84 -4.00 -15.76 3.85
N ALA A 85 -4.53 -14.57 4.17
CA ALA A 85 -5.81 -14.08 3.67
C ALA A 85 -5.81 -13.90 2.15
N LEU A 86 -4.71 -13.34 1.59
CA LEU A 86 -4.56 -13.14 0.16
C LEU A 86 -4.45 -14.48 -0.61
N THR A 87 -3.62 -15.41 -0.15
CA THR A 87 -3.47 -16.72 -0.78
C THR A 87 -4.72 -17.59 -0.68
N SER A 88 -5.46 -17.51 0.43
CA SER A 88 -6.74 -18.23 0.58
C SER A 88 -7.89 -17.63 -0.22
N GLY A 89 -7.78 -16.38 -0.68
CA GLY A 89 -8.84 -15.64 -1.37
C GLY A 89 -9.86 -15.01 -0.41
N GLU A 90 -9.55 -14.90 0.87
CA GLU A 90 -10.33 -14.12 1.84
C GLU A 90 -10.28 -12.62 1.47
N VAL A 91 -9.10 -12.15 1.05
CA VAL A 91 -8.92 -10.87 0.33
C VAL A 91 -8.30 -11.13 -1.03
N ASN A 92 -8.45 -10.21 -1.98
CA ASN A 92 -7.91 -10.36 -3.33
C ASN A 92 -7.06 -9.19 -3.82
N LEU A 93 -6.93 -8.13 -3.00
CA LEU A 93 -6.06 -6.98 -3.20
C LEU A 93 -5.54 -6.49 -1.85
N VAL A 94 -4.25 -6.22 -1.74
CA VAL A 94 -3.62 -5.61 -0.56
C VAL A 94 -2.52 -4.63 -0.97
N PRO A 95 -2.32 -3.50 -0.27
CA PRO A 95 -1.06 -2.75 -0.32
C PRO A 95 0.02 -3.51 0.45
N GLU A 96 1.19 -3.62 -0.13
CA GLU A 96 2.39 -4.20 0.45
C GLU A 96 3.60 -3.30 0.23
N TYR A 97 4.73 -3.64 0.83
CA TYR A 97 5.99 -2.90 0.77
C TYR A 97 7.06 -3.79 0.17
N LEU A 98 7.73 -3.34 -0.90
CA LEU A 98 8.64 -4.14 -1.72
C LEU A 98 9.66 -4.94 -0.88
N GLY A 99 10.48 -4.27 -0.09
CA GLY A 99 11.54 -4.91 0.69
C GLY A 99 11.02 -5.82 1.80
N GLY A 100 9.95 -5.37 2.49
CA GLY A 100 9.32 -6.17 3.53
C GLY A 100 8.64 -7.43 2.99
N LEU A 101 7.96 -7.32 1.85
CA LEU A 101 7.37 -8.45 1.15
C LEU A 101 8.44 -9.39 0.59
N GLY A 102 9.47 -8.83 -0.06
CA GLY A 102 10.58 -9.60 -0.60
C GLY A 102 11.29 -10.43 0.48
N SER A 103 11.57 -9.81 1.63
CA SER A 103 12.17 -10.53 2.77
C SER A 103 11.27 -11.66 3.29
N TYR A 104 9.95 -11.45 3.34
CA TYR A 104 8.98 -12.48 3.74
C TYR A 104 8.93 -13.64 2.74
N LEU A 105 9.05 -13.35 1.44
CA LEU A 105 9.04 -14.33 0.36
C LEU A 105 10.42 -15.00 0.13
N GLU A 106 11.43 -14.66 0.93
CA GLU A 106 12.83 -15.09 0.76
C GLU A 106 13.41 -14.69 -0.61
N ALA A 107 12.88 -13.61 -1.22
CA ALA A 107 13.38 -13.04 -2.45
C ALA A 107 14.60 -12.13 -2.18
N GLU A 108 15.40 -11.88 -3.20
CA GLU A 108 16.51 -10.94 -3.11
C GLU A 108 15.99 -9.51 -3.06
N VAL A 109 16.37 -8.76 -2.01
CA VAL A 109 15.97 -7.36 -1.82
C VAL A 109 17.19 -6.45 -1.83
N SER A 110 17.02 -5.23 -2.36
CA SER A 110 18.07 -4.22 -2.41
C SER A 110 17.44 -2.81 -2.33
N SER A 111 18.26 -1.77 -2.37
CA SER A 111 17.80 -0.38 -2.51
C SER A 111 17.28 -0.05 -3.91
N ASP A 112 17.49 -0.92 -4.90
CA ASP A 112 16.92 -0.82 -6.24
C ASP A 112 15.52 -1.40 -6.25
N ALA A 113 14.52 -0.52 -6.41
CA ALA A 113 13.11 -0.90 -6.40
C ALA A 113 12.72 -1.77 -7.60
N ASP A 114 13.27 -1.52 -8.79
CA ASP A 114 12.99 -2.32 -9.99
C ASP A 114 13.51 -3.74 -9.83
N ALA A 115 14.75 -3.90 -9.35
CA ALA A 115 15.35 -5.21 -9.10
C ALA A 115 14.58 -5.98 -8.02
N THR A 116 14.15 -5.28 -6.95
CA THR A 116 13.36 -5.88 -5.87
C THR A 116 11.96 -6.30 -6.38
N LEU A 117 11.30 -5.47 -7.20
CA LEU A 117 10.02 -5.83 -7.83
C LEU A 117 10.15 -7.08 -8.71
N GLU A 118 11.17 -7.18 -9.56
CA GLU A 118 11.41 -8.35 -10.41
C GLU A 118 11.59 -9.63 -9.57
N ALA A 119 12.34 -9.53 -8.47
CA ALA A 119 12.55 -10.67 -7.57
C ALA A 119 11.25 -11.12 -6.90
N ILE A 120 10.43 -10.20 -6.37
CA ILE A 120 9.16 -10.56 -5.73
C ILE A 120 8.11 -11.06 -6.72
N GLN A 121 8.07 -10.55 -7.96
CA GLN A 121 7.14 -11.03 -8.99
C GLN A 121 7.30 -12.53 -9.24
N THR A 122 8.53 -13.02 -9.27
CA THR A 122 8.79 -14.46 -9.46
C THR A 122 8.22 -15.28 -8.30
N ALA A 123 8.41 -14.84 -7.06
CA ALA A 123 7.90 -15.54 -5.87
C ALA A 123 6.38 -15.45 -5.72
N LEU A 124 5.78 -14.31 -6.12
CA LEU A 124 4.33 -14.11 -6.11
C LEU A 124 3.63 -14.99 -7.15
N ALA A 125 4.21 -15.13 -8.35
CA ALA A 125 3.65 -15.96 -9.42
C ALA A 125 3.52 -17.44 -9.00
N GLU A 126 4.40 -17.96 -8.14
CA GLU A 126 4.30 -19.33 -7.58
C GLU A 126 3.07 -19.51 -6.68
N GLN A 127 2.46 -18.41 -6.23
CA GLN A 127 1.29 -18.36 -5.34
C GLN A 127 0.02 -17.85 -6.04
N ASP A 128 0.01 -17.76 -7.37
CA ASP A 128 -1.07 -17.15 -8.17
C ASP A 128 -1.38 -15.69 -7.77
N LEU A 129 -0.33 -14.94 -7.43
CA LEU A 129 -0.36 -13.52 -7.07
C LEU A 129 0.50 -12.71 -8.03
N ALA A 130 0.22 -11.41 -8.14
CA ALA A 130 1.04 -10.47 -8.89
C ALA A 130 1.09 -9.10 -8.18
N ALA A 131 2.23 -8.43 -8.28
CA ALA A 131 2.38 -7.03 -7.90
C ALA A 131 2.18 -6.13 -9.12
N LEU A 132 1.56 -4.96 -8.91
CA LEU A 132 1.41 -3.92 -9.94
C LEU A 132 2.57 -2.91 -9.86
N ASP A 133 2.37 -1.70 -10.39
CA ASP A 133 3.38 -0.64 -10.30
C ASP A 133 3.53 -0.15 -8.86
N TYR A 134 4.76 0.14 -8.44
CA TYR A 134 5.05 0.65 -7.10
C TYR A 134 5.04 2.17 -7.02
N SER A 135 4.88 2.70 -5.80
CA SER A 135 4.86 4.13 -5.51
C SER A 135 6.24 4.80 -5.66
N PRO A 136 6.31 6.09 -5.98
CA PRO A 136 7.55 6.85 -5.84
C PRO A 136 7.97 7.03 -4.38
N GLY A 137 7.01 7.04 -3.44
CA GLY A 137 7.25 7.11 -2.01
C GLY A 137 7.72 5.80 -1.42
N THR A 138 8.46 5.90 -0.33
CA THR A 138 9.00 4.76 0.42
C THR A 138 8.75 4.96 1.92
N ASP A 139 8.43 3.89 2.64
CA ASP A 139 8.37 3.83 4.10
C ASP A 139 9.47 2.90 4.62
N ALA A 140 10.69 3.41 4.64
CA ALA A 140 11.88 2.73 5.10
C ALA A 140 12.29 3.18 6.50
N ASP A 141 13.21 2.46 7.13
CA ASP A 141 13.97 3.02 8.25
C ASP A 141 14.81 4.20 7.75
N GLY A 142 14.80 5.29 8.52
CA GLY A 142 15.57 6.49 8.19
C GLY A 142 16.06 7.20 9.45
N PHE A 143 16.82 8.26 9.27
CA PHE A 143 17.32 9.07 10.37
C PHE A 143 16.92 10.53 10.18
N VAL A 144 16.44 11.12 11.25
CA VAL A 144 16.05 12.54 11.29
C VAL A 144 16.87 13.29 12.32
N VAL A 145 17.02 14.58 12.06
CA VAL A 145 17.61 15.55 13.00
C VAL A 145 16.67 16.74 13.17
N ARG A 146 16.84 17.53 14.22
CA ARG A 146 16.17 18.83 14.33
C ARG A 146 16.63 19.75 13.21
N SER A 147 15.76 20.65 12.71
CA SER A 147 16.12 21.65 11.70
C SER A 147 17.32 22.51 12.12
N GLU A 148 17.41 22.87 13.41
CA GLU A 148 18.54 23.60 13.97
C GLU A 148 19.85 22.80 13.84
N THR A 149 19.84 21.51 14.17
CA THR A 149 21.00 20.62 14.00
C THR A 149 21.42 20.50 12.54
N ALA A 150 20.43 20.36 11.63
CA ALA A 150 20.69 20.30 10.19
C ALA A 150 21.37 21.61 9.68
N GLU A 151 20.89 22.77 10.12
CA GLU A 151 21.46 24.07 9.74
C GLU A 151 22.87 24.25 10.32
N ASP A 152 23.10 23.94 11.59
CA ASP A 152 24.37 24.13 12.28
C ASP A 152 25.51 23.28 11.68
N PHE A 153 25.22 22.07 11.24
CA PHE A 153 26.19 21.14 10.66
C PHE A 153 26.08 21.03 9.12
N GLY A 154 25.08 21.65 8.50
CA GLY A 154 24.86 21.59 7.05
C GLY A 154 24.44 20.20 6.56
N LEU A 155 23.57 19.50 7.32
CA LEU A 155 23.18 18.12 7.07
C LEU A 155 22.00 18.03 6.09
N VAL A 156 22.16 17.21 5.06
CA VAL A 156 21.12 16.86 4.07
C VAL A 156 21.07 15.35 3.88
N THR A 157 22.23 14.68 3.91
CA THR A 157 22.38 13.26 3.61
C THR A 157 22.97 12.49 4.77
N MET A 158 22.88 11.16 4.72
CA MET A 158 23.57 10.27 5.65
C MET A 158 25.08 10.37 5.52
N SER A 159 25.61 10.67 4.32
CA SER A 159 27.04 10.96 4.12
C SER A 159 27.48 12.24 4.84
N ASP A 160 26.62 13.27 4.93
CA ASP A 160 26.97 14.52 5.67
C ASP A 160 27.08 14.27 7.16
N ILE A 161 26.10 13.56 7.76
CA ILE A 161 26.10 13.30 9.20
C ILE A 161 27.24 12.36 9.63
N ALA A 162 27.70 11.48 8.73
CA ALA A 162 28.83 10.59 9.03
C ALA A 162 30.09 11.36 9.47
N ALA A 163 30.30 12.58 8.94
CA ALA A 163 31.46 13.41 9.29
C ALA A 163 31.41 13.99 10.71
N VAL A 164 30.25 13.99 11.37
CA VAL A 164 30.01 14.58 12.69
C VAL A 164 29.31 13.62 13.66
N ALA A 165 29.20 12.35 13.29
CA ALA A 165 28.45 11.34 14.04
C ALA A 165 28.89 11.21 15.51
N ASP A 166 30.16 11.37 15.78
CA ASP A 166 30.78 11.30 17.13
C ASP A 166 30.52 12.55 18.01
N GLN A 167 29.90 13.58 17.45
CA GLN A 167 29.54 14.80 18.18
C GLN A 167 28.05 14.82 18.57
N LEU A 168 27.29 13.82 18.16
CA LEU A 168 25.83 13.75 18.28
C LEU A 168 25.40 12.53 19.10
N VAL A 169 24.30 12.65 19.84
CA VAL A 169 23.65 11.55 20.56
C VAL A 169 22.59 10.93 19.67
N TRP A 170 22.70 9.62 19.41
CA TRP A 170 21.81 8.89 18.50
C TRP A 170 20.76 8.08 19.26
N GLY A 171 19.48 8.30 18.97
CA GLY A 171 18.40 7.42 19.37
C GLY A 171 18.23 6.30 18.35
N ILE A 172 18.43 5.05 18.76
CA ILE A 172 18.41 3.89 17.88
C ILE A 172 17.56 2.75 18.46
N ALA A 173 17.06 1.88 17.57
CA ALA A 173 16.32 0.68 17.96
C ALA A 173 17.16 -0.27 18.83
N PRO A 174 16.52 -1.02 19.77
CA PRO A 174 17.23 -2.06 20.55
C PRO A 174 17.92 -3.11 19.69
N GLY A 175 17.38 -3.40 18.51
CA GLY A 175 17.93 -4.38 17.57
C GLY A 175 18.95 -3.82 16.58
N CYS A 176 19.17 -2.49 16.56
CA CYS A 176 20.06 -1.85 15.58
C CYS A 176 21.49 -2.43 15.59
N PRO A 177 22.12 -2.74 16.74
CA PRO A 177 23.49 -3.29 16.75
C PRO A 177 23.65 -4.58 15.94
N ASP A 178 22.63 -5.41 15.87
CA ASP A 178 22.66 -6.70 15.17
C ASP A 178 21.91 -6.68 13.82
N ASN A 179 21.23 -5.57 13.50
CA ASN A 179 20.47 -5.44 12.25
C ASN A 179 21.38 -5.07 11.08
N PRO A 180 21.51 -5.92 10.02
CA PRO A 180 22.39 -5.68 8.87
C PRO A 180 22.22 -4.31 8.20
N VAL A 181 20.99 -3.76 8.19
CA VAL A 181 20.68 -2.46 7.60
C VAL A 181 20.64 -1.32 8.63
N CYS A 182 21.16 -1.54 9.85
CA CYS A 182 21.36 -0.51 10.88
C CYS A 182 22.82 -0.51 11.32
N GLY A 183 23.20 -1.02 12.49
CA GLY A 183 24.56 -0.93 13.01
C GLY A 183 25.66 -1.42 12.05
N PRO A 184 25.66 -2.68 11.61
CA PRO A 184 26.61 -3.18 10.63
C PRO A 184 26.60 -2.41 9.31
N GLY A 185 25.42 -2.10 8.78
CA GLY A 185 25.27 -1.37 7.53
C GLY A 185 25.70 0.10 7.62
N LEU A 186 25.38 0.80 8.70
CA LEU A 186 25.86 2.16 8.97
C LEU A 186 27.38 2.22 8.96
N ASN A 187 28.03 1.21 9.56
CA ASN A 187 29.50 1.14 9.57
C ASN A 187 30.06 0.80 8.19
N GLU A 188 29.49 -0.18 7.48
CA GLU A 188 29.99 -0.62 6.18
C GLU A 188 29.80 0.44 5.09
N VAL A 189 28.63 1.07 5.05
CA VAL A 189 28.22 1.98 3.98
C VAL A 189 28.68 3.41 4.26
N TYR A 190 28.45 3.91 5.48
CA TYR A 190 28.70 5.31 5.85
C TYR A 190 29.91 5.50 6.77
N GLY A 191 30.50 4.41 7.28
CA GLY A 191 31.60 4.50 8.24
C GLY A 191 31.18 4.96 9.64
N ILE A 192 29.88 4.89 9.96
CA ILE A 192 29.32 5.24 11.27
C ILE A 192 29.35 4.01 12.15
N ASP A 193 30.30 3.95 13.09
CA ASP A 193 30.43 2.87 14.06
C ASP A 193 29.59 3.20 15.31
N ILE A 194 28.44 2.58 15.44
CA ILE A 194 27.51 2.84 16.56
C ILE A 194 28.07 2.45 17.93
N ASP A 195 29.08 1.58 17.99
CA ASP A 195 29.76 1.21 19.24
C ASP A 195 30.77 2.28 19.66
N ALA A 196 31.15 3.20 18.77
CA ALA A 196 32.12 4.27 19.01
C ALA A 196 31.48 5.65 19.24
N ILE A 197 30.16 5.77 19.08
CA ILE A 197 29.38 7.01 19.28
C ILE A 197 28.43 6.88 20.48
N GLU A 198 27.87 8.02 20.95
CA GLU A 198 26.89 8.03 22.03
C GLU A 198 25.52 7.63 21.51
N THR A 199 24.92 6.57 22.08
CA THR A 199 23.61 6.05 21.65
C THR A 199 22.67 5.89 22.84
N GLU A 200 21.38 6.20 22.61
CA GLU A 200 20.26 5.92 23.50
C GLU A 200 19.32 4.91 22.83
N THR A 201 18.95 3.86 23.57
CA THR A 201 18.05 2.83 23.04
C THR A 201 16.60 3.25 23.21
N LEU A 202 15.90 3.51 22.11
CA LEU A 202 14.51 3.93 22.07
C LEU A 202 13.74 3.10 21.02
N ALA A 203 12.41 3.01 21.17
CA ALA A 203 11.59 2.36 20.16
C ALA A 203 11.60 3.20 18.88
N PRO A 204 12.03 2.64 17.73
CA PRO A 204 12.01 3.39 16.46
C PRO A 204 10.57 3.63 16.00
N CYS A 205 10.37 4.55 15.06
CA CYS A 205 9.06 4.86 14.48
C CYS A 205 7.97 5.16 15.53
N SER A 206 8.34 5.68 16.69
CA SER A 206 7.44 5.99 17.80
C SER A 206 7.45 7.48 18.14
N THR A 207 6.35 7.95 18.71
CA THR A 207 6.30 9.31 19.27
C THR A 207 7.32 9.52 20.38
N GLU A 208 7.70 8.48 21.13
CA GLU A 208 8.70 8.56 22.21
C GLU A 208 10.08 9.01 21.70
N ILE A 209 10.57 8.42 20.60
CA ILE A 209 11.87 8.81 20.03
C ILE A 209 11.81 10.20 19.40
N ALA A 210 10.64 10.55 18.78
CA ALA A 210 10.42 11.87 18.22
C ALA A 210 10.39 12.95 19.31
N GLU A 211 9.72 12.71 20.45
CA GLU A 211 9.72 13.60 21.60
C GLU A 211 11.12 13.73 22.24
N ALA A 212 11.90 12.65 22.29
CA ALA A 212 13.26 12.70 22.77
C ALA A 212 14.15 13.61 21.90
N LEU A 213 13.96 13.56 20.57
CA LEU A 213 14.65 14.44 19.62
C LEU A 213 14.20 15.90 19.77
N ASP A 214 12.89 16.17 19.86
CA ASP A 214 12.32 17.51 20.02
C ASP A 214 12.80 18.16 21.32
N ASN A 215 12.85 17.40 22.42
CA ASN A 215 13.32 17.85 23.73
C ASN A 215 14.85 17.89 23.85
N SER A 216 15.62 17.62 22.79
CA SER A 216 17.09 17.61 22.78
C SER A 216 17.73 16.59 23.75
N ALA A 217 17.02 15.50 24.06
CA ALA A 217 17.61 14.37 24.79
C ALA A 217 18.51 13.52 23.89
N ILE A 218 18.23 13.52 22.60
CA ILE A 218 19.06 12.97 21.52
C ILE A 218 19.17 14.01 20.39
N ASP A 219 20.12 13.82 19.47
CA ASP A 219 20.35 14.72 18.33
C ASP A 219 19.95 14.10 17.00
N VAL A 220 19.95 12.78 16.93
CA VAL A 220 19.55 11.97 15.76
C VAL A 220 18.55 10.92 16.21
N ALA A 221 17.49 10.71 15.45
CA ALA A 221 16.48 9.68 15.75
C ALA A 221 16.29 8.73 14.58
N GLN A 222 16.27 7.42 14.87
CA GLN A 222 15.85 6.39 13.92
C GLN A 222 14.32 6.38 13.81
N VAL A 223 13.77 6.64 12.63
CA VAL A 223 12.35 6.79 12.37
C VAL A 223 11.92 5.97 11.15
N CYS A 224 10.61 5.79 10.97
CA CYS A 224 10.04 5.44 9.67
C CYS A 224 9.97 6.70 8.81
N THR A 225 10.35 6.63 7.52
CA THR A 225 10.46 7.82 6.67
C THR A 225 9.13 8.52 6.40
N THR A 226 8.01 7.85 6.65
CA THR A 226 6.64 8.41 6.57
C THR A 226 6.06 8.78 7.94
N GLN A 227 6.88 8.74 9.03
CA GLN A 227 6.38 9.02 10.38
C GLN A 227 5.83 10.45 10.50
N PRO A 228 4.58 10.64 10.96
CA PRO A 228 3.91 11.95 11.05
C PRO A 228 4.66 12.98 11.91
N ASP A 229 5.42 12.51 12.90
CA ASP A 229 6.19 13.39 13.78
C ASP A 229 7.29 14.17 13.03
N ILE A 230 7.73 13.71 11.85
CA ILE A 230 8.67 14.45 11.00
C ILE A 230 8.09 15.80 10.62
N VAL A 231 6.84 15.84 10.17
CA VAL A 231 6.13 17.08 9.84
C VAL A 231 5.72 17.85 11.10
N ARG A 232 5.18 17.13 12.11
CA ARG A 232 4.71 17.72 13.36
C ARG A 232 5.78 18.55 14.09
N PHE A 233 7.01 18.06 14.13
CA PHE A 233 8.12 18.71 14.80
C PHE A 233 9.08 19.44 13.85
N ASN A 234 8.78 19.46 12.53
CA ASN A 234 9.61 20.06 11.50
C ASN A 234 11.05 19.51 11.52
N PHE A 235 11.18 18.18 11.61
CA PHE A 235 12.48 17.51 11.52
C PHE A 235 12.97 17.45 10.07
N VAL A 236 14.28 17.30 9.92
CA VAL A 236 14.93 17.07 8.63
C VAL A 236 15.22 15.58 8.49
N LEU A 237 14.57 14.93 7.55
CA LEU A 237 14.88 13.56 7.16
C LEU A 237 16.15 13.57 6.31
N LEU A 238 17.16 12.80 6.72
CA LEU A 238 18.42 12.68 5.99
C LEU A 238 18.26 11.69 4.84
N GLU A 239 18.70 12.06 3.66
CA GLU A 239 18.67 11.20 2.48
C GLU A 239 19.67 10.04 2.63
N ASP A 240 19.21 8.81 2.37
CA ASP A 240 20.05 7.61 2.28
C ASP A 240 20.76 7.59 0.90
N ASP A 241 21.73 8.49 0.73
CA ASP A 241 22.41 8.77 -0.54
C ASP A 241 23.31 7.65 -1.06
N MET A 242 23.62 6.66 -0.22
CA MET A 242 24.39 5.46 -0.61
C MET A 242 23.54 4.17 -0.64
N GLY A 243 22.24 4.25 -0.37
CA GLY A 243 21.30 3.15 -0.53
C GLY A 243 21.50 2.00 0.46
N LEU A 244 21.66 2.31 1.73
CA LEU A 244 21.73 1.33 2.81
C LEU A 244 20.40 0.59 2.99
N GLN A 245 19.29 1.32 2.92
CA GLN A 245 17.98 0.75 3.16
C GLN A 245 17.44 0.02 1.91
N PRO A 246 16.82 -1.14 2.07
CA PRO A 246 16.09 -1.77 0.97
C PRO A 246 14.92 -0.90 0.53
N ALA A 247 14.56 -0.99 -0.75
CA ALA A 247 13.39 -0.30 -1.30
C ALA A 247 12.12 -0.72 -0.56
N GLN A 248 11.41 0.24 0.04
CA GLN A 248 10.16 0.03 0.79
C GLN A 248 9.00 0.81 0.15
N ASN A 249 9.01 0.85 -1.18
CA ASN A 249 7.94 1.47 -1.95
C ASN A 249 6.65 0.66 -1.79
N ILE A 250 5.52 1.35 -1.70
CA ILE A 250 4.20 0.70 -1.63
C ILE A 250 3.87 0.10 -2.99
N VAL A 251 3.37 -1.12 -2.99
CA VAL A 251 3.00 -1.85 -4.20
C VAL A 251 1.66 -2.56 -4.01
N PRO A 252 0.67 -2.37 -4.91
CA PRO A 252 -0.54 -3.17 -4.88
C PRO A 252 -0.24 -4.61 -5.26
N VAL A 253 -0.63 -5.57 -4.42
CA VAL A 253 -0.52 -7.00 -4.69
C VAL A 253 -1.92 -7.59 -4.82
N ALA A 254 -2.20 -8.23 -5.95
CA ALA A 254 -3.50 -8.79 -6.27
C ALA A 254 -3.40 -10.29 -6.60
N ARG A 255 -4.51 -10.99 -6.45
CA ARG A 255 -4.65 -12.35 -6.95
C ARG A 255 -4.70 -12.34 -8.48
N GLN A 256 -3.99 -13.26 -9.12
CA GLN A 256 -3.99 -13.38 -10.58
C GLN A 256 -5.41 -13.58 -11.14
N GLU A 257 -6.26 -14.35 -10.44
CA GLU A 257 -7.65 -14.55 -10.81
C GLU A 257 -8.45 -13.22 -10.88
N LEU A 258 -8.17 -12.27 -9.98
CA LEU A 258 -8.79 -10.94 -10.02
C LEU A 258 -8.32 -10.16 -11.25
N LEU A 259 -7.02 -10.15 -11.51
CA LEU A 259 -6.44 -9.45 -12.68
C LEU A 259 -6.97 -10.02 -14.00
N ASP A 260 -7.07 -11.35 -14.12
CA ASP A 260 -7.58 -12.02 -15.30
C ASP A 260 -9.09 -11.73 -15.55
N ALA A 261 -9.86 -11.49 -14.49
CA ALA A 261 -11.30 -11.22 -14.55
C ALA A 261 -11.64 -9.72 -14.68
N ALA A 262 -10.75 -8.84 -14.27
CA ALA A 262 -10.99 -7.40 -14.27
C ALA A 262 -10.70 -6.79 -15.65
N PRO A 263 -11.49 -5.78 -16.09
CA PRO A 263 -11.11 -4.97 -17.26
C PRO A 263 -9.84 -4.15 -16.96
N ALA A 264 -9.19 -3.66 -18.05
CA ALA A 264 -7.90 -2.95 -17.96
C ALA A 264 -7.94 -1.70 -17.06
N ASP A 265 -9.08 -1.06 -16.86
CA ASP A 265 -9.24 0.09 -15.98
C ASP A 265 -8.96 -0.23 -14.50
N PHE A 266 -8.94 -1.51 -14.10
CA PHE A 266 -8.58 -1.93 -12.76
C PHE A 266 -7.12 -1.60 -12.43
N GLU A 267 -6.21 -2.10 -13.25
CA GLU A 267 -4.77 -1.84 -13.07
C GLU A 267 -4.45 -0.36 -13.31
N GLU A 268 -5.07 0.26 -14.32
CA GLU A 268 -4.90 1.70 -14.61
C GLU A 268 -5.30 2.56 -13.40
N THR A 269 -6.41 2.23 -12.71
CA THR A 269 -6.87 2.93 -11.51
C THR A 269 -5.87 2.80 -10.37
N LEU A 270 -5.44 1.58 -10.06
CA LEU A 270 -4.50 1.34 -8.96
C LEU A 270 -3.14 2.00 -9.22
N ASN A 271 -2.61 1.88 -10.44
CA ASN A 271 -1.34 2.49 -10.81
C ASN A 271 -1.40 4.02 -10.80
N ALA A 272 -2.55 4.61 -11.21
CA ALA A 272 -2.73 6.06 -11.13
C ALA A 272 -2.73 6.59 -9.68
N VAL A 273 -3.36 5.87 -8.76
CA VAL A 273 -3.31 6.16 -7.32
C VAL A 273 -1.88 6.01 -6.81
N THR A 274 -1.28 4.85 -7.06
CA THR A 274 0.05 4.49 -6.56
C THR A 274 1.12 5.49 -7.00
N ALA A 275 1.06 5.98 -8.23
CA ALA A 275 2.01 6.95 -8.78
C ALA A 275 2.01 8.32 -8.05
N LEU A 276 0.98 8.64 -7.28
CA LEU A 276 0.88 9.88 -6.50
C LEU A 276 1.28 9.71 -5.03
N LEU A 277 1.47 8.48 -4.55
CA LEU A 277 1.88 8.19 -3.18
C LEU A 277 3.39 8.45 -3.01
N THR A 278 3.77 9.72 -2.86
CA THR A 278 5.13 10.12 -2.48
C THR A 278 5.34 9.96 -0.98
N THR A 279 6.60 9.93 -0.52
CA THR A 279 6.91 9.92 0.93
C THR A 279 6.28 11.12 1.64
N GLU A 280 6.30 12.31 1.02
CA GLU A 280 5.66 13.52 1.56
C GLU A 280 4.14 13.35 1.70
N GLU A 281 3.46 12.82 0.66
CA GLU A 281 2.02 12.56 0.71
C GLU A 281 1.67 11.54 1.79
N LEU A 282 2.40 10.44 1.91
CA LEU A 282 2.20 9.43 2.95
C LEU A 282 2.37 10.02 4.35
N THR A 283 3.41 10.84 4.55
CA THR A 283 3.64 11.54 5.84
C THR A 283 2.48 12.49 6.17
N ASN A 284 2.03 13.29 5.19
CA ASN A 284 0.91 14.23 5.37
C ASN A 284 -0.41 13.50 5.66
N LEU A 285 -0.68 12.41 4.98
CA LEU A 285 -1.82 11.52 5.24
C LEU A 285 -1.72 10.91 6.65
N GLY A 286 -0.53 10.50 7.06
CA GLY A 286 -0.25 10.04 8.42
C GLY A 286 -0.56 11.10 9.49
N VAL A 287 -0.26 12.38 9.24
CA VAL A 287 -0.63 13.48 10.16
C VAL A 287 -2.15 13.54 10.32
N GLN A 288 -2.91 13.50 9.22
CA GLN A 288 -4.37 13.55 9.27
C GLN A 288 -4.96 12.41 10.13
N VAL A 289 -4.46 11.18 9.93
CA VAL A 289 -5.00 10.00 10.59
C VAL A 289 -4.46 9.81 12.01
N ALA A 290 -3.14 9.82 12.18
CA ALA A 290 -2.52 9.49 13.46
C ALA A 290 -2.49 10.68 14.45
N VAL A 291 -2.40 11.92 13.95
CA VAL A 291 -2.34 13.13 14.80
C VAL A 291 -3.70 13.80 14.92
N ASP A 292 -4.35 14.10 13.79
CA ASP A 292 -5.62 14.84 13.75
C ASP A 292 -6.83 13.92 13.94
N GLN A 293 -6.63 12.59 13.96
CA GLN A 293 -7.66 11.58 14.18
C GLN A 293 -8.79 11.61 13.14
N VAL A 294 -8.48 11.99 11.91
CA VAL A 294 -9.38 11.86 10.76
C VAL A 294 -9.57 10.37 10.46
N SER A 295 -10.78 9.95 10.12
CA SER A 295 -11.03 8.56 9.73
C SER A 295 -10.31 8.21 8.42
N TYR A 296 -9.94 6.95 8.23
CA TYR A 296 -9.37 6.48 6.95
C TYR A 296 -10.27 6.84 5.76
N GLU A 297 -11.59 6.66 5.93
CA GLU A 297 -12.59 6.96 4.92
C GLU A 297 -12.60 8.44 4.52
N ASP A 298 -12.56 9.35 5.49
CA ASP A 298 -12.58 10.79 5.22
C ASP A 298 -11.25 11.28 4.64
N ALA A 299 -10.12 10.78 5.15
CA ALA A 299 -8.79 11.13 4.64
C ALA A 299 -8.60 10.64 3.19
N ALA A 300 -8.97 9.38 2.90
CA ALA A 300 -8.91 8.81 1.57
C ALA A 300 -9.79 9.58 0.57
N ARG A 301 -11.04 9.88 0.95
CA ARG A 301 -11.96 10.65 0.11
C ARG A 301 -11.39 12.02 -0.23
N GLN A 302 -10.94 12.77 0.76
CA GLN A 302 -10.40 14.11 0.56
C GLN A 302 -9.17 14.07 -0.35
N TRP A 303 -8.25 13.11 -0.12
CA TRP A 303 -7.05 12.96 -0.92
C TRP A 303 -7.38 12.63 -2.38
N LEU A 304 -8.34 11.73 -2.63
CA LEU A 304 -8.78 11.38 -4.00
C LEU A 304 -9.44 12.58 -4.70
N GLU A 305 -10.27 13.36 -3.98
CA GLU A 305 -10.88 14.60 -4.50
C GLU A 305 -9.82 15.62 -4.90
N ASP A 306 -8.83 15.85 -4.04
CA ASP A 306 -7.76 16.82 -4.27
C ASP A 306 -6.86 16.43 -5.47
N ASN A 307 -6.74 15.13 -5.74
CA ASN A 307 -5.98 14.58 -6.87
C ASN A 307 -6.82 14.28 -8.12
N GLY A 308 -8.14 14.50 -8.08
CA GLY A 308 -9.04 14.30 -9.23
C GLY A 308 -9.20 12.83 -9.64
N LEU A 309 -9.18 11.91 -8.66
CA LEU A 309 -9.28 10.45 -8.82
C LEU A 309 -10.61 9.87 -8.30
N ASN A 310 -11.64 10.72 -8.05
CA ASN A 310 -12.96 10.35 -7.52
C ASN A 310 -14.07 10.30 -8.60
#